data_f9650b2a06da51f18f2eb2c1b80aed83
#
_entry.id   f9650b2a06da51f18f2eb2c1b80aed83
#
_cell.length_a   1.000
_cell.length_b   1.000
_cell.length_c   1.000
_cell.angle_alpha   90.00
_cell.angle_beta   90.00
_cell.angle_gamma   90.00
#
_symmetry.space_group_name_H-M   'P 1'
#
loop_
_entity.id
_entity.type
_entity.pdbx_description
1 polymer ?
#
loop_
_entity_poly.entity_id
_entity_poly.type
_entity_poly.pdbx_seq_one_letter_code
_entity_poly.pdbx_strand_id
1 'polypeptide(L)'
;SQSVEEFEGNLIYGAVCDEEGNSGGMLNLVPKLAKMQEEEHLEYLALLDTDYMTSEFPGDENKYVYVGTVGKLMPTFYVVGKETHVGESFKGLDPNQITAQIISRVNLNPEFCDVAEGEVTLPPITLRQRDMKPEYSCQIAKSAVLFFNYATHCSTPDQVLERMVGVAQECFQQVIDTLNQHYRTFCNMSRRPYVRLPWKARVMTYQELYTAVKAELGSALDEMVREKSEALLARQDIDTRVRANMLVEYVHGLWSDKDPIVIVYLTPPYYPHVYVEGKSEKDKALLAAVDKAVTSTQTDYKLVYKKFFPYISDLSYGAAPKDPEIIRALKRNTPGFGIFYDLPLKEMQALDLPVLDIGPFGKDAHKFTERIEKHYTFEVAPELVYKTVMNLLHDDPQ
;
A
#
# COMPACT_ATOMS: atom_id res chain seq x y z
N SER A 1 -24.59 28.60 17.18
CA SER A 1 -24.17 27.90 18.40
C SER A 1 -25.37 27.16 18.96
N GLN A 2 -25.50 25.88 18.60
CA GLN A 2 -26.44 24.99 19.29
C GLN A 2 -25.85 24.66 20.67
N SER A 3 -26.70 24.48 21.66
CA SER A 3 -26.27 24.25 23.03
C SER A 3 -25.71 22.83 23.16
N VAL A 4 -24.66 22.66 23.95
CA VAL A 4 -24.05 21.35 24.30
C VAL A 4 -25.09 20.40 24.94
N GLU A 5 -26.20 20.93 25.41
CA GLU A 5 -27.35 20.22 26.04
C GLU A 5 -28.16 19.35 25.03
N GLU A 6 -27.95 19.53 23.70
CA GLU A 6 -28.64 18.75 22.67
C GLU A 6 -27.80 17.52 22.21
N PHE A 7 -26.65 17.26 22.84
CA PHE A 7 -25.73 16.20 22.42
C PHE A 7 -25.98 14.94 23.26
N GLU A 8 -26.63 13.93 22.66
CA GLU A 8 -26.97 12.67 23.33
C GLU A 8 -25.85 11.60 23.25
N GLY A 9 -24.62 11.99 23.07
CA GLY A 9 -23.50 11.08 22.97
C GLY A 9 -22.16 11.74 23.18
N ASN A 10 -21.09 11.13 22.66
CA ASN A 10 -19.73 11.63 22.77
C ASN A 10 -19.09 11.74 21.40
N LEU A 11 -18.32 12.79 21.20
CA LEU A 11 -17.46 12.97 20.05
C LEU A 11 -15.99 12.93 20.49
N ILE A 12 -15.21 12.02 19.94
CA ILE A 12 -13.77 11.97 20.11
C ILE A 12 -13.15 12.61 18.88
N TYR A 13 -12.40 13.68 19.09
CA TYR A 13 -11.61 14.31 18.02
C TYR A 13 -10.15 13.87 18.12
N GLY A 14 -9.67 13.18 17.09
CA GLY A 14 -8.29 12.72 16.95
C GLY A 14 -7.52 13.57 15.94
N ALA A 15 -6.60 14.41 16.40
CA ALA A 15 -5.64 15.09 15.52
C ALA A 15 -4.37 14.24 15.47
N VAL A 16 -4.20 13.50 14.39
CA VAL A 16 -3.09 12.57 14.19
C VAL A 16 -2.02 13.17 13.27
N CYS A 17 -0.79 12.68 13.36
CA CYS A 17 0.34 13.13 12.54
C CYS A 17 0.85 11.99 11.65
N ASP A 18 1.68 12.35 10.65
CA ASP A 18 2.42 11.41 9.78
C ASP A 18 1.52 10.58 8.85
N GLU A 19 0.31 11.07 8.51
CA GLU A 19 -0.58 10.39 7.58
C GLU A 19 0.11 10.16 6.23
N GLU A 20 0.73 11.19 5.66
CA GLU A 20 1.45 11.19 4.39
C GLU A 20 2.74 10.32 4.38
N GLY A 21 3.20 9.88 5.52
CA GLY A 21 4.42 9.10 5.68
C GLY A 21 4.17 7.62 5.96
N ASN A 22 3.84 7.31 7.19
CA ASN A 22 3.65 5.96 7.70
C ASN A 22 2.41 5.83 8.58
N SER A 23 1.54 6.84 8.64
CA SER A 23 0.36 6.92 9.51
C SER A 23 0.68 6.71 11.00
N GLY A 24 1.86 7.14 11.42
CA GLY A 24 2.35 6.90 12.78
C GLY A 24 1.39 7.43 13.85
N GLY A 25 0.70 8.52 13.60
CA GLY A 25 -0.32 9.07 14.48
C GLY A 25 -1.49 8.12 14.67
N MET A 26 -2.09 7.62 13.58
CA MET A 26 -3.24 6.71 13.65
C MET A 26 -2.87 5.34 14.19
N LEU A 27 -1.70 4.79 13.81
CA LEU A 27 -1.20 3.53 14.35
C LEU A 27 -0.99 3.57 15.87
N ASN A 28 -0.73 4.75 16.45
CA ASN A 28 -0.67 4.95 17.90
C ASN A 28 -2.04 5.28 18.53
N LEU A 29 -2.98 5.84 17.77
CA LEU A 29 -4.33 6.18 18.27
C LEU A 29 -5.20 4.93 18.38
N VAL A 30 -5.21 4.04 17.38
CA VAL A 30 -6.04 2.83 17.33
C VAL A 30 -5.95 1.98 18.61
N PRO A 31 -4.76 1.63 19.16
CA PRO A 31 -4.67 0.91 20.42
C PRO A 31 -5.26 1.66 21.62
N LYS A 32 -5.20 3.01 21.60
CA LYS A 32 -5.78 3.82 22.67
C LYS A 32 -7.30 3.81 22.61
N LEU A 33 -7.87 3.92 21.40
CA LEU A 33 -9.32 3.84 21.19
C LEU A 33 -9.85 2.47 21.63
N ALA A 34 -9.20 1.38 21.23
CA ALA A 34 -9.58 0.03 21.65
C ALA A 34 -9.50 -0.14 23.18
N LYS A 35 -8.46 0.39 23.82
CA LYS A 35 -8.32 0.40 25.26
C LYS A 35 -9.42 1.21 25.96
N MET A 36 -9.73 2.42 25.46
CA MET A 36 -10.82 3.25 25.99
C MET A 36 -12.17 2.56 25.84
N GLN A 37 -12.41 1.89 24.72
CA GLN A 37 -13.62 1.10 24.49
C GLN A 37 -13.81 0.03 25.57
N GLU A 38 -12.74 -0.67 25.94
CA GLU A 38 -12.76 -1.71 26.98
C GLU A 38 -12.91 -1.12 28.40
N GLU A 39 -12.08 -0.14 28.76
CA GLU A 39 -12.01 0.42 30.11
C GLU A 39 -13.22 1.28 30.48
N GLU A 40 -13.78 2.03 29.52
CA GLU A 40 -14.88 2.96 29.74
C GLU A 40 -16.22 2.42 29.22
N HIS A 41 -16.22 1.18 28.69
CA HIS A 41 -17.41 0.54 28.11
C HIS A 41 -18.05 1.37 27.00
N LEU A 42 -17.23 1.99 26.14
CA LEU A 42 -17.68 2.80 25.04
C LEU A 42 -18.13 1.94 23.86
N GLU A 43 -19.12 2.43 23.13
CA GLU A 43 -19.49 1.90 21.82
C GLU A 43 -19.23 2.96 20.75
N TYR A 44 -18.21 2.76 19.94
CA TYR A 44 -17.97 3.61 18.78
C TYR A 44 -18.95 3.25 17.66
N LEU A 45 -19.62 4.26 17.12
CA LEU A 45 -20.62 4.10 16.06
C LEU A 45 -19.98 4.12 14.66
N ALA A 46 -19.04 5.04 14.42
CA ALA A 46 -18.35 5.21 13.16
C ALA A 46 -17.02 5.95 13.32
N LEU A 47 -16.16 5.86 12.32
CA LEU A 47 -14.97 6.68 12.15
C LEU A 47 -15.19 7.63 10.97
N LEU A 48 -15.13 8.94 11.22
CA LEU A 48 -15.30 9.99 10.24
C LEU A 48 -13.97 10.69 9.97
N ASP A 49 -13.66 10.91 8.71
CA ASP A 49 -12.53 11.71 8.25
C ASP A 49 -13.04 12.91 7.43
N THR A 50 -12.17 13.89 7.26
CA THR A 50 -12.44 15.08 6.46
C THR A 50 -11.30 15.33 5.49
N ASP A 51 -10.91 14.30 4.78
CA ASP A 51 -9.81 14.36 3.83
C ASP A 51 -10.19 15.09 2.53
N TYR A 52 -9.18 15.53 1.80
CA TYR A 52 -9.33 16.33 0.60
C TYR A 52 -9.95 15.54 -0.56
N MET A 53 -10.93 16.15 -1.23
CA MET A 53 -11.49 15.61 -2.47
C MET A 53 -11.29 16.55 -3.66
N THR A 54 -11.33 16.00 -4.87
CA THR A 54 -11.25 16.76 -6.13
C THR A 54 -12.15 16.14 -7.20
N SER A 55 -12.23 16.79 -8.37
CA SER A 55 -12.92 16.24 -9.53
C SER A 55 -12.26 14.94 -10.02
N GLU A 56 -13.04 13.91 -10.30
CA GLU A 56 -12.52 12.63 -10.83
C GLU A 56 -12.11 12.70 -12.31
N PHE A 57 -12.74 13.60 -13.07
CA PHE A 57 -12.46 13.80 -14.50
C PHE A 57 -12.67 15.26 -14.93
N PRO A 58 -12.14 15.68 -16.09
CA PRO A 58 -12.33 17.04 -16.59
C PRO A 58 -13.82 17.39 -16.79
N GLY A 59 -14.27 18.46 -16.13
CA GLY A 59 -15.68 18.93 -16.18
C GLY A 59 -16.58 18.29 -15.13
N ASP A 60 -16.04 17.47 -14.26
CA ASP A 60 -16.76 16.95 -13.12
C ASP A 60 -17.00 18.05 -12.06
N GLU A 61 -18.26 18.28 -11.72
CA GLU A 61 -18.72 19.25 -10.72
C GLU A 61 -19.30 18.60 -9.47
N ASN A 62 -19.35 17.25 -9.45
CA ASN A 62 -19.87 16.52 -8.28
C ASN A 62 -19.02 16.79 -7.04
N LYS A 63 -19.67 16.66 -5.89
CA LYS A 63 -19.05 16.55 -4.57
C LYS A 63 -19.33 15.15 -4.05
N TYR A 64 -18.32 14.52 -3.51
CA TYR A 64 -18.38 13.11 -3.15
C TYR A 64 -18.57 12.91 -1.66
N VAL A 65 -19.29 11.86 -1.32
CA VAL A 65 -19.43 11.32 0.02
C VAL A 65 -18.92 9.89 -0.04
N TYR A 66 -17.78 9.65 0.56
CA TYR A 66 -17.11 8.35 0.50
C TYR A 66 -17.44 7.50 1.71
N VAL A 67 -18.05 6.34 1.49
CA VAL A 67 -18.39 5.38 2.55
C VAL A 67 -17.39 4.22 2.59
N GLY A 68 -16.13 4.55 2.49
CA GLY A 68 -15.00 3.63 2.47
C GLY A 68 -13.74 4.28 1.92
N THR A 69 -12.65 3.54 1.92
CA THR A 69 -11.33 3.99 1.45
C THR A 69 -10.60 2.88 0.70
N VAL A 70 -9.83 3.28 -0.29
CA VAL A 70 -8.92 2.39 -1.03
C VAL A 70 -7.86 1.81 -0.10
N GLY A 71 -7.50 0.54 -0.34
CA GLY A 71 -6.32 -0.04 0.28
C GLY A 71 -5.06 0.24 -0.51
N LYS A 72 -3.91 0.07 0.13
CA LYS A 72 -2.60 0.21 -0.49
C LYS A 72 -1.68 -0.93 -0.12
N LEU A 73 -1.05 -1.50 -1.13
CA LEU A 73 0.10 -2.38 -1.02
C LEU A 73 1.28 -1.78 -1.76
N MET A 74 2.48 -2.13 -1.33
CA MET A 74 3.70 -1.73 -2.00
C MET A 74 4.51 -2.96 -2.42
N PRO A 75 4.08 -3.65 -3.51
CA PRO A 75 4.86 -4.75 -4.05
C PRO A 75 6.23 -4.26 -4.49
N THR A 76 7.25 -4.94 -3.97
CA THR A 76 8.66 -4.57 -4.12
C THR A 76 9.43 -5.74 -4.69
N PHE A 77 10.35 -5.44 -5.60
CA PHE A 77 11.19 -6.40 -6.30
C PHE A 77 12.64 -6.11 -5.95
N TYR A 78 13.29 -7.04 -5.25
CA TYR A 78 14.73 -7.07 -5.12
C TYR A 78 15.27 -7.98 -6.22
N VAL A 79 15.93 -7.39 -7.20
CA VAL A 79 16.42 -8.09 -8.40
C VAL A 79 17.91 -8.31 -8.28
N VAL A 80 18.32 -9.56 -8.23
CA VAL A 80 19.73 -9.97 -8.25
C VAL A 80 20.10 -10.35 -9.67
N GLY A 81 21.06 -9.63 -10.23
CA GLY A 81 21.65 -9.89 -11.53
C GLY A 81 22.98 -10.66 -11.42
N LYS A 82 23.82 -10.45 -12.40
CA LYS A 82 25.18 -10.96 -12.41
C LYS A 82 26.14 -9.85 -12.79
N GLU A 83 26.92 -9.39 -11.83
CA GLU A 83 27.92 -8.36 -12.07
C GLU A 83 29.02 -8.85 -12.98
N THR A 84 29.52 -7.98 -13.85
CA THR A 84 30.70 -8.18 -14.68
C THR A 84 31.25 -6.83 -15.12
N HIS A 85 32.50 -6.82 -15.56
CA HIS A 85 33.09 -5.63 -16.18
C HIS A 85 32.38 -5.29 -17.50
N VAL A 86 32.15 -4.00 -17.77
CA VAL A 86 31.41 -3.54 -18.97
C VAL A 86 32.04 -4.04 -20.28
N GLY A 87 33.35 -4.33 -20.32
CA GLY A 87 34.02 -4.97 -21.45
C GLY A 87 33.66 -6.43 -21.71
N GLU A 88 32.94 -7.06 -20.76
CA GLU A 88 32.47 -8.44 -20.84
C GLU A 88 30.93 -8.53 -20.68
N SER A 89 30.19 -7.53 -21.19
CA SER A 89 28.79 -7.30 -20.95
C SER A 89 27.89 -8.53 -21.09
N PHE A 90 28.13 -9.40 -22.06
CA PHE A 90 27.34 -10.61 -22.27
C PHE A 90 27.63 -11.74 -21.26
N LYS A 91 28.67 -11.62 -20.44
CA LYS A 91 28.90 -12.55 -19.32
C LYS A 91 28.13 -12.19 -18.07
N GLY A 92 27.53 -10.99 -18.03
CA GLY A 92 26.69 -10.52 -16.95
C GLY A 92 25.21 -10.57 -17.27
N LEU A 93 24.40 -10.21 -16.25
CA LEU A 93 22.96 -10.00 -16.38
C LEU A 93 22.59 -8.75 -15.60
N ASP A 94 22.17 -7.71 -16.32
CA ASP A 94 21.86 -6.41 -15.72
C ASP A 94 20.49 -6.43 -15.04
N PRO A 95 20.42 -6.26 -13.71
CA PRO A 95 19.15 -6.19 -12.99
C PRO A 95 18.30 -4.98 -13.38
N ASN A 96 18.93 -3.91 -13.90
CA ASN A 96 18.19 -2.73 -14.37
C ASN A 96 17.32 -3.04 -15.59
N GLN A 97 17.74 -3.94 -16.49
CA GLN A 97 16.89 -4.36 -17.59
C GLN A 97 15.64 -5.12 -17.12
N ILE A 98 15.78 -5.94 -16.09
CA ILE A 98 14.66 -6.68 -15.50
C ILE A 98 13.68 -5.70 -14.84
N THR A 99 14.17 -4.76 -14.03
CA THR A 99 13.30 -3.75 -13.41
C THR A 99 12.63 -2.86 -14.45
N ALA A 100 13.33 -2.46 -15.51
CA ALA A 100 12.75 -1.66 -16.60
C ALA A 100 11.63 -2.41 -17.34
N GLN A 101 11.79 -3.71 -17.55
CA GLN A 101 10.76 -4.54 -18.18
C GLN A 101 9.53 -4.69 -17.27
N ILE A 102 9.71 -4.86 -15.96
CA ILE A 102 8.61 -4.90 -14.99
C ILE A 102 7.89 -3.55 -14.95
N ILE A 103 8.60 -2.43 -14.94
CA ILE A 103 8.00 -1.09 -15.02
C ILE A 103 7.16 -0.97 -16.28
N SER A 104 7.71 -1.32 -17.43
CA SER A 104 7.02 -1.23 -18.72
C SER A 104 5.73 -2.08 -18.77
N ARG A 105 5.68 -3.18 -18.02
CA ARG A 105 4.51 -4.08 -17.93
C ARG A 105 3.43 -3.59 -16.97
N VAL A 106 3.84 -2.99 -15.84
CA VAL A 106 2.95 -2.73 -14.70
C VAL A 106 2.52 -1.28 -14.59
N ASN A 107 3.43 -0.33 -14.85
CA ASN A 107 3.19 1.09 -14.58
C ASN A 107 2.06 1.66 -15.41
N LEU A 108 1.06 2.25 -14.73
CA LEU A 108 -0.16 2.82 -15.35
C LEU A 108 -0.93 1.83 -16.24
N ASN A 109 -0.78 0.54 -16.03
CA ASN A 109 -1.51 -0.47 -16.78
C ASN A 109 -2.81 -0.84 -16.06
N PRO A 110 -4.01 -0.56 -16.67
CA PRO A 110 -5.30 -0.82 -16.03
C PRO A 110 -5.61 -2.31 -15.84
N GLU A 111 -4.87 -3.22 -16.46
CA GLU A 111 -4.98 -4.65 -16.20
C GLU A 111 -4.73 -5.02 -14.73
N PHE A 112 -4.01 -4.17 -14.01
CA PHE A 112 -3.70 -4.34 -12.58
C PHE A 112 -4.63 -3.55 -11.65
N CYS A 113 -5.68 -2.93 -12.17
CA CYS A 113 -6.70 -2.32 -11.33
C CYS A 113 -7.59 -3.36 -10.67
N ASP A 114 -8.02 -3.08 -9.45
CA ASP A 114 -9.13 -3.81 -8.84
C ASP A 114 -10.47 -3.20 -9.28
N VAL A 115 -11.48 -4.05 -9.38
CA VAL A 115 -12.85 -3.65 -9.66
C VAL A 115 -13.75 -4.25 -8.58
N ALA A 116 -14.38 -3.40 -7.79
CA ALA A 116 -15.35 -3.81 -6.77
C ALA A 116 -16.47 -2.76 -6.66
N GLU A 117 -17.69 -3.19 -6.37
CA GLU A 117 -18.86 -2.32 -6.19
C GLU A 117 -19.12 -1.34 -7.36
N GLY A 118 -18.68 -1.67 -8.56
CA GLY A 118 -18.78 -0.84 -9.76
C GLY A 118 -17.72 0.27 -9.85
N GLU A 119 -16.77 0.32 -8.93
CA GLU A 119 -15.67 1.27 -8.90
C GLU A 119 -14.34 0.59 -9.23
N VAL A 120 -13.42 1.36 -9.81
CA VAL A 120 -12.13 0.87 -10.31
C VAL A 120 -11.02 1.65 -9.64
N THR A 121 -9.99 0.94 -9.13
CA THR A 121 -8.81 1.62 -8.56
C THR A 121 -8.00 2.35 -9.63
N LEU A 122 -7.20 3.32 -9.21
CA LEU A 122 -6.13 3.82 -10.07
C LEU A 122 -5.11 2.70 -10.35
N PRO A 123 -4.51 2.66 -11.55
CA PRO A 123 -3.52 1.65 -11.88
C PRO A 123 -2.22 1.86 -11.08
N PRO A 124 -1.42 0.81 -10.90
CA PRO A 124 -0.16 0.91 -10.17
C PRO A 124 0.78 1.96 -10.75
N ILE A 125 1.48 2.67 -9.87
CA ILE A 125 2.50 3.66 -10.24
C ILE A 125 3.84 3.33 -9.61
N THR A 126 4.92 3.45 -10.40
CA THR A 126 6.29 3.29 -9.90
C THR A 126 6.64 4.42 -8.94
N LEU A 127 6.98 4.09 -7.70
CA LEU A 127 7.44 5.06 -6.72
C LEU A 127 8.97 5.15 -6.66
N ARG A 128 9.66 4.05 -6.90
CA ARG A 128 11.12 4.02 -6.90
C ARG A 128 11.69 2.92 -7.77
N GLN A 129 12.77 3.25 -8.47
CA GLN A 129 13.64 2.30 -9.15
C GLN A 129 15.08 2.80 -9.02
N ARG A 130 15.99 1.91 -8.62
CA ARG A 130 17.44 2.20 -8.60
C ARG A 130 18.24 0.92 -8.56
N ASP A 131 19.48 0.98 -9.06
CA ASP A 131 20.47 -0.03 -8.73
C ASP A 131 21.03 0.19 -7.31
N MET A 132 21.67 -0.83 -6.77
CA MET A 132 22.19 -0.83 -5.41
C MET A 132 23.69 -0.55 -5.33
N LYS A 133 24.30 -0.04 -6.40
CA LYS A 133 25.71 0.38 -6.35
C LYS A 133 25.85 1.58 -5.41
N PRO A 134 26.81 1.57 -4.48
CA PRO A 134 27.05 2.70 -3.60
C PRO A 134 27.64 3.90 -4.36
N GLU A 135 28.44 3.63 -5.39
CA GLU A 135 29.13 4.63 -6.20
C GLU A 135 29.34 4.15 -7.64
N TYR A 136 29.88 5.01 -8.50
CA TYR A 136 30.22 4.67 -9.86
C TYR A 136 31.32 3.59 -9.91
N SER A 137 31.12 2.61 -10.79
CA SER A 137 32.13 1.62 -11.16
C SER A 137 31.93 1.16 -12.61
N CYS A 138 32.99 0.69 -13.28
CA CYS A 138 32.94 0.11 -14.63
C CYS A 138 32.38 -1.33 -14.62
N GLN A 139 31.31 -1.57 -13.87
CA GLN A 139 30.67 -2.89 -13.72
C GLN A 139 29.15 -2.77 -13.90
N ILE A 140 28.54 -3.85 -14.40
CA ILE A 140 27.11 -4.07 -14.32
C ILE A 140 26.72 -4.14 -12.82
N ALA A 141 25.60 -3.58 -12.44
CA ALA A 141 25.12 -3.66 -11.07
C ALA A 141 24.88 -5.11 -10.62
N LYS A 142 25.17 -5.40 -9.35
CA LYS A 142 24.87 -6.70 -8.75
C LYS A 142 23.37 -6.88 -8.52
N SER A 143 22.72 -5.83 -8.04
CA SER A 143 21.28 -5.84 -7.71
C SER A 143 20.64 -4.50 -7.99
N ALA A 144 19.31 -4.52 -8.11
CA ALA A 144 18.44 -3.35 -8.22
C ALA A 144 17.18 -3.54 -7.38
N VAL A 145 16.51 -2.45 -7.02
CA VAL A 145 15.24 -2.45 -6.33
C VAL A 145 14.22 -1.61 -7.09
N LEU A 146 12.97 -2.09 -7.09
CA LEU A 146 11.82 -1.45 -7.69
C LEU A 146 10.62 -1.65 -6.77
N PHE A 147 9.79 -0.61 -6.54
CA PHE A 147 8.49 -0.78 -5.90
C PHE A 147 7.42 0.15 -6.46
N PHE A 148 6.19 -0.31 -6.34
CA PHE A 148 5.00 0.37 -6.83
C PHE A 148 4.08 0.79 -5.68
N ASN A 149 3.30 1.85 -5.89
CA ASN A 149 2.02 2.04 -5.22
C ASN A 149 1.00 1.17 -5.94
N TYR A 150 0.33 0.29 -5.23
CA TYR A 150 -0.69 -0.62 -5.75
C TYR A 150 -1.97 -0.46 -4.93
N ALA A 151 -2.99 0.15 -5.54
CA ALA A 151 -4.28 0.38 -4.90
C ALA A 151 -5.14 -0.88 -4.94
N THR A 152 -5.92 -1.14 -3.87
CA THR A 152 -6.81 -2.29 -3.79
C THR A 152 -8.21 -1.90 -3.35
N HIS A 153 -9.24 -2.51 -3.97
CA HIS A 153 -10.63 -2.50 -3.51
C HIS A 153 -11.06 -3.86 -2.96
N CYS A 154 -10.43 -4.93 -3.42
CA CYS A 154 -10.76 -6.30 -3.05
C CYS A 154 -9.57 -7.26 -3.05
N SER A 155 -8.48 -6.96 -3.75
CA SER A 155 -7.31 -7.84 -3.80
C SER A 155 -6.61 -7.94 -2.45
N THR A 156 -6.30 -9.17 -2.05
CA THR A 156 -5.57 -9.48 -0.83
C THR A 156 -4.05 -9.44 -1.04
N PRO A 157 -3.22 -9.32 0.00
CA PRO A 157 -1.77 -9.31 -0.11
C PRO A 157 -1.18 -10.50 -0.86
N ASP A 158 -1.69 -11.69 -0.64
CA ASP A 158 -1.27 -12.92 -1.33
C ASP A 158 -1.61 -12.90 -2.81
N GLN A 159 -2.82 -12.46 -3.18
CA GLN A 159 -3.23 -12.33 -4.59
C GLN A 159 -2.37 -11.31 -5.34
N VAL A 160 -2.04 -10.18 -4.72
CA VAL A 160 -1.15 -9.18 -5.31
C VAL A 160 0.26 -9.74 -5.46
N LEU A 161 0.78 -10.45 -4.45
CA LEU A 161 2.09 -11.09 -4.51
C LEU A 161 2.15 -12.14 -5.63
N GLU A 162 1.17 -13.04 -5.72
CA GLU A 162 1.09 -14.06 -6.76
C GLU A 162 1.10 -13.44 -8.16
N ARG A 163 0.28 -12.41 -8.36
CA ARG A 163 0.24 -11.64 -9.62
C ARG A 163 1.61 -11.02 -9.96
N MET A 164 2.27 -10.41 -8.97
CA MET A 164 3.58 -9.78 -9.18
C MET A 164 4.71 -10.78 -9.39
N VAL A 165 4.65 -11.95 -8.78
CA VAL A 165 5.57 -13.07 -9.06
C VAL A 165 5.41 -13.53 -10.51
N GLY A 166 4.18 -13.71 -10.98
CA GLY A 166 3.89 -14.08 -12.38
C GLY A 166 4.44 -13.03 -13.37
N VAL A 167 4.18 -11.76 -13.12
CA VAL A 167 4.72 -10.65 -13.92
C VAL A 167 6.25 -10.65 -13.94
N ALA A 168 6.89 -10.81 -12.78
CA ALA A 168 8.34 -10.84 -12.70
C ALA A 168 8.92 -12.02 -13.48
N GLN A 169 8.27 -13.20 -13.41
CA GLN A 169 8.69 -14.39 -14.15
C GLN A 169 8.63 -14.18 -15.67
N GLU A 170 7.54 -13.62 -16.18
CA GLU A 170 7.36 -13.30 -17.59
C GLU A 170 8.36 -12.24 -18.06
N CYS A 171 8.51 -11.14 -17.33
CA CYS A 171 9.42 -10.05 -17.65
C CYS A 171 10.88 -10.51 -17.64
N PHE A 172 11.27 -11.29 -16.66
CA PHE A 172 12.62 -11.82 -16.57
C PHE A 172 12.94 -12.76 -17.74
N GLN A 173 11.99 -13.63 -18.10
CA GLN A 173 12.15 -14.51 -19.27
C GLN A 173 12.30 -13.69 -20.57
N GLN A 174 11.49 -12.65 -20.77
CA GLN A 174 11.58 -11.76 -21.92
C GLN A 174 12.94 -11.05 -22.01
N VAL A 175 13.49 -10.60 -20.88
CA VAL A 175 14.84 -10.01 -20.82
C VAL A 175 15.89 -11.02 -21.25
N ILE A 176 15.83 -12.26 -20.76
CA ILE A 176 16.77 -13.33 -21.14
C ILE A 176 16.70 -13.63 -22.64
N ASP A 177 15.50 -13.73 -23.19
CA ASP A 177 15.30 -14.03 -24.61
C ASP A 177 15.82 -12.89 -25.51
N THR A 178 15.51 -11.65 -25.15
CA THR A 178 16.03 -10.46 -25.82
C THR A 178 17.55 -10.39 -25.76
N LEU A 179 18.15 -10.64 -24.60
CA LEU A 179 19.60 -10.64 -24.41
C LEU A 179 20.27 -11.71 -25.28
N ASN A 180 19.69 -12.90 -25.36
CA ASN A 180 20.20 -13.97 -26.25
C ASN A 180 20.08 -13.59 -27.74
N GLN A 181 19.01 -12.90 -28.15
CA GLN A 181 18.85 -12.39 -29.51
C GLN A 181 19.92 -11.34 -29.84
N HIS A 182 20.15 -10.40 -28.94
CA HIS A 182 21.18 -9.36 -29.09
C HIS A 182 22.57 -9.99 -29.14
N TYR A 183 22.85 -10.96 -28.26
CA TYR A 183 24.12 -11.65 -28.24
C TYR A 183 24.39 -12.44 -29.54
N ARG A 184 23.37 -13.12 -30.09
CA ARG A 184 23.44 -13.77 -31.38
C ARG A 184 23.78 -12.79 -32.51
N THR A 185 23.12 -11.65 -32.55
CA THR A 185 23.39 -10.58 -33.52
C THR A 185 24.82 -10.06 -33.38
N PHE A 186 25.27 -9.81 -32.15
CA PHE A 186 26.64 -9.37 -31.88
C PHE A 186 27.69 -10.43 -32.33
N CYS A 187 27.45 -11.72 -32.06
CA CYS A 187 28.33 -12.82 -32.50
C CYS A 187 28.45 -12.84 -34.04
N ASN A 188 27.32 -12.67 -34.76
CA ASN A 188 27.32 -12.60 -36.22
C ASN A 188 28.13 -11.41 -36.73
N MET A 189 27.92 -10.20 -36.16
CA MET A 189 28.66 -8.98 -36.55
C MET A 189 30.17 -9.12 -36.29
N SER A 190 30.53 -9.75 -35.16
CA SER A 190 31.92 -9.92 -34.72
C SER A 190 32.58 -11.21 -35.24
N ARG A 191 31.87 -12.00 -36.05
CA ARG A 191 32.31 -13.29 -36.61
C ARG A 191 32.77 -14.28 -35.51
N ARG A 192 32.02 -14.31 -34.39
CA ARG A 192 32.27 -15.22 -33.27
C ARG A 192 31.20 -16.31 -33.21
N PRO A 193 31.51 -17.49 -32.68
CA PRO A 193 30.50 -18.51 -32.45
C PRO A 193 29.50 -18.04 -31.38
N TYR A 194 28.20 -18.29 -31.64
CA TYR A 194 27.14 -18.05 -30.66
C TYR A 194 26.98 -19.28 -29.77
N VAL A 195 26.88 -19.03 -28.45
CA VAL A 195 26.47 -20.02 -27.45
C VAL A 195 25.37 -19.38 -26.62
N ARG A 196 24.27 -20.09 -26.36
CA ARG A 196 23.19 -19.58 -25.56
C ARG A 196 23.68 -19.22 -24.15
N LEU A 197 23.30 -18.04 -23.68
CA LEU A 197 23.65 -17.58 -22.33
C LEU A 197 22.96 -18.45 -21.26
N PRO A 198 23.59 -18.70 -20.11
CA PRO A 198 23.17 -19.72 -19.15
C PRO A 198 22.01 -19.26 -18.25
N TRP A 199 21.52 -18.03 -18.43
CA TRP A 199 20.55 -17.42 -17.53
C TRP A 199 19.21 -18.15 -17.56
N LYS A 200 18.56 -18.21 -16.38
CA LYS A 200 17.20 -18.75 -16.18
C LYS A 200 16.39 -17.73 -15.40
N ALA A 201 15.14 -17.54 -15.80
CA ALA A 201 14.21 -16.73 -15.02
C ALA A 201 13.85 -17.48 -13.73
N ARG A 202 14.14 -16.85 -12.60
CA ARG A 202 13.90 -17.39 -11.25
C ARG A 202 13.27 -16.28 -10.43
N VAL A 203 12.10 -16.58 -9.86
CA VAL A 203 11.35 -15.63 -9.03
C VAL A 203 10.84 -16.38 -7.81
N MET A 204 10.87 -15.73 -6.67
CA MET A 204 10.27 -16.23 -5.43
C MET A 204 9.80 -15.07 -4.56
N THR A 205 8.92 -15.36 -3.61
CA THR A 205 8.54 -14.43 -2.55
C THR A 205 9.60 -14.36 -1.45
N TYR A 206 9.52 -13.33 -0.60
CA TYR A 206 10.41 -13.25 0.56
C TYR A 206 10.19 -14.41 1.54
N GLN A 207 8.94 -14.87 1.70
CA GLN A 207 8.65 -16.06 2.52
C GLN A 207 9.34 -17.31 1.99
N GLU A 208 9.36 -17.51 0.66
CA GLU A 208 10.04 -18.65 0.03
C GLU A 208 11.55 -18.55 0.20
N LEU A 209 12.14 -17.35 0.01
CA LEU A 209 13.55 -17.09 0.30
C LEU A 209 13.89 -17.44 1.76
N TYR A 210 13.09 -16.91 2.70
CA TYR A 210 13.30 -17.18 4.12
C TYR A 210 13.27 -18.68 4.43
N THR A 211 12.33 -19.41 3.82
CA THR A 211 12.19 -20.85 3.97
C THR A 211 13.40 -21.60 3.41
N ALA A 212 13.90 -21.20 2.23
CA ALA A 212 15.07 -21.79 1.61
C ALA A 212 16.34 -21.59 2.47
N VAL A 213 16.56 -20.36 2.96
CA VAL A 213 17.72 -20.06 3.83
C VAL A 213 17.58 -20.78 5.18
N LYS A 214 16.37 -20.89 5.71
CA LYS A 214 16.13 -21.62 6.98
C LYS A 214 16.38 -23.11 6.85
N ALA A 215 16.17 -23.69 5.66
CA ALA A 215 16.52 -25.08 5.40
C ALA A 215 18.05 -25.33 5.48
N GLU A 216 18.86 -24.32 5.18
CA GLU A 216 20.33 -24.40 5.27
C GLU A 216 20.86 -24.09 6.69
N LEU A 217 20.32 -23.07 7.35
CA LEU A 217 20.85 -22.51 8.61
C LEU A 217 20.09 -22.95 9.88
N GLY A 218 18.96 -23.62 9.70
CA GLY A 218 18.10 -24.02 10.83
C GLY A 218 17.53 -22.84 11.61
N SER A 219 17.33 -23.01 12.91
CA SER A 219 16.79 -21.98 13.80
C SER A 219 17.71 -20.77 14.02
N ALA A 220 18.99 -20.88 13.68
CA ALA A 220 19.93 -19.76 13.78
C ALA A 220 19.50 -18.57 12.90
N LEU A 221 18.83 -18.82 11.78
CA LEU A 221 18.32 -17.76 10.89
C LEU A 221 17.35 -16.82 11.63
N ASP A 222 16.45 -17.35 12.45
CA ASP A 222 15.45 -16.53 13.16
C ASP A 222 16.14 -15.48 14.05
N GLU A 223 17.18 -15.89 14.77
CA GLU A 223 17.98 -15.01 15.63
C GLU A 223 18.75 -13.98 14.79
N MET A 224 19.45 -14.42 13.73
CA MET A 224 20.21 -13.53 12.86
C MET A 224 19.31 -12.46 12.23
N VAL A 225 18.11 -12.83 11.78
CA VAL A 225 17.14 -11.89 11.20
C VAL A 225 16.58 -10.94 12.25
N ARG A 226 16.32 -11.42 13.45
CA ARG A 226 15.88 -10.59 14.60
C ARG A 226 16.94 -9.54 14.94
N GLU A 227 18.18 -9.95 15.17
CA GLU A 227 19.31 -9.05 15.48
C GLU A 227 19.53 -8.01 14.38
N LYS A 228 19.49 -8.46 13.11
CA LYS A 228 19.61 -7.56 11.97
C LYS A 228 18.48 -6.54 11.91
N SER A 229 17.25 -6.96 12.18
CA SER A 229 16.08 -6.08 12.19
C SER A 229 16.14 -5.04 13.31
N GLU A 230 16.58 -5.44 14.52
CA GLU A 230 16.80 -4.54 15.64
C GLU A 230 17.92 -3.51 15.35
N ALA A 231 19.01 -3.95 14.73
CA ALA A 231 20.07 -3.06 14.28
C ALA A 231 19.59 -2.06 13.22
N LEU A 232 18.69 -2.48 12.33
CA LEU A 232 18.07 -1.61 11.33
C LEU A 232 17.07 -0.64 11.95
N LEU A 233 16.31 -1.06 12.97
CA LEU A 233 15.40 -0.21 13.74
C LEU A 233 16.16 0.94 14.42
N ALA A 234 17.35 0.66 14.96
CA ALA A 234 18.20 1.66 15.60
C ALA A 234 18.71 2.75 14.63
N ARG A 235 18.71 2.51 13.33
CA ARG A 235 19.11 3.45 12.27
C ARG A 235 17.96 4.40 11.92
N GLN A 236 17.90 5.52 12.62
CA GLN A 236 16.85 6.55 12.41
C GLN A 236 17.06 7.38 11.14
N ASP A 237 18.24 7.30 10.55
CA ASP A 237 18.65 8.00 9.34
C ASP A 237 18.17 7.33 8.05
N ILE A 238 17.56 6.13 8.13
CA ILE A 238 17.07 5.39 6.97
C ILE A 238 15.56 5.13 7.05
N ASP A 239 14.93 5.29 5.90
CA ASP A 239 13.51 5.06 5.69
C ASP A 239 13.12 3.59 5.89
N THR A 240 11.89 3.32 6.36
CA THR A 240 11.41 1.96 6.66
C THR A 240 11.44 1.05 5.43
N ARG A 241 11.17 1.58 4.22
CA ARG A 241 11.25 0.83 2.96
C ARG A 241 12.68 0.43 2.62
N VAL A 242 13.65 1.30 2.95
CA VAL A 242 15.07 1.00 2.80
C VAL A 242 15.50 -0.07 3.81
N ARG A 243 15.02 -0.02 5.06
CA ARG A 243 15.27 -1.07 6.06
C ARG A 243 14.77 -2.43 5.58
N ALA A 244 13.54 -2.49 5.04
CA ALA A 244 12.96 -3.72 4.50
C ALA A 244 13.84 -4.29 3.36
N ASN A 245 14.27 -3.45 2.42
CA ASN A 245 15.16 -3.88 1.34
C ASN A 245 16.51 -4.39 1.86
N MET A 246 17.14 -3.70 2.83
CA MET A 246 18.39 -4.13 3.44
C MET A 246 18.26 -5.46 4.17
N LEU A 247 17.08 -5.75 4.75
CA LEU A 247 16.82 -7.04 5.38
C LEU A 247 16.67 -8.16 4.35
N VAL A 248 15.99 -7.91 3.22
CA VAL A 248 15.89 -8.88 2.10
C VAL A 248 17.29 -9.17 1.53
N GLU A 249 18.07 -8.12 1.28
CA GLU A 249 19.47 -8.26 0.81
C GLU A 249 20.32 -9.08 1.78
N TYR A 250 20.16 -8.84 3.10
CA TYR A 250 20.86 -9.61 4.14
C TYR A 250 20.47 -11.09 4.12
N VAL A 251 19.16 -11.40 4.10
CA VAL A 251 18.69 -12.81 4.05
C VAL A 251 19.16 -13.50 2.78
N HIS A 252 19.06 -12.83 1.62
CA HIS A 252 19.64 -13.37 0.36
C HIS A 252 21.14 -13.56 0.45
N GLY A 253 21.85 -12.64 1.13
CA GLY A 253 23.28 -12.75 1.38
C GLY A 253 23.70 -13.97 2.20
N LEU A 254 22.82 -14.49 3.04
CA LEU A 254 23.05 -15.70 3.84
C LEU A 254 22.82 -17.00 3.05
N TRP A 255 22.02 -16.95 1.97
CA TRP A 255 21.73 -18.11 1.15
C TRP A 255 22.96 -18.57 0.37
N SER A 256 23.18 -19.88 0.23
CA SER A 256 24.30 -20.44 -0.55
C SER A 256 24.13 -20.20 -2.05
N ASP A 257 22.91 -20.20 -2.56
CA ASP A 257 22.58 -19.95 -3.96
C ASP A 257 22.73 -18.45 -4.30
N LYS A 258 23.60 -18.15 -5.28
CA LYS A 258 23.91 -16.78 -5.73
C LYS A 258 23.57 -16.56 -7.21
N ASP A 259 22.81 -17.47 -7.81
CA ASP A 259 22.35 -17.30 -9.18
C ASP A 259 21.32 -16.15 -9.28
N PRO A 260 21.22 -15.49 -10.44
CA PRO A 260 20.27 -14.43 -10.67
C PRO A 260 18.84 -14.81 -10.30
N ILE A 261 18.14 -13.91 -9.59
CA ILE A 261 16.81 -14.14 -9.06
C ILE A 261 16.08 -12.83 -8.81
N VAL A 262 14.74 -12.85 -8.88
CA VAL A 262 13.87 -11.77 -8.39
C VAL A 262 13.17 -12.23 -7.13
N ILE A 263 13.26 -11.44 -6.07
CA ILE A 263 12.55 -11.66 -4.80
C ILE A 263 11.45 -10.63 -4.70
N VAL A 264 10.20 -11.09 -4.61
CA VAL A 264 9.01 -10.25 -4.50
C VAL A 264 8.54 -10.23 -3.05
N TYR A 265 8.28 -9.04 -2.52
CA TYR A 265 7.84 -8.83 -1.16
C TYR A 265 7.02 -7.55 -1.02
N LEU A 266 6.49 -7.27 0.16
CA LEU A 266 5.76 -6.06 0.46
C LEU A 266 6.61 -5.14 1.33
N THR A 267 6.74 -3.86 0.94
CA THR A 267 7.31 -2.84 1.82
C THR A 267 6.20 -2.06 2.53
N PRO A 268 6.43 -1.60 3.77
CA PRO A 268 5.52 -0.68 4.45
C PRO A 268 5.32 0.64 3.68
N PRO A 269 4.18 1.34 3.91
CA PRO A 269 3.04 0.94 4.74
C PRO A 269 2.02 0.07 4.00
N TYR A 270 1.25 -0.70 4.74
CA TYR A 270 0.04 -1.37 4.28
C TYR A 270 -1.20 -0.63 4.80
N TYR A 271 -2.14 -0.35 3.90
CA TYR A 271 -3.46 0.17 4.22
C TYR A 271 -4.49 -0.87 3.77
N PRO A 272 -5.30 -1.42 4.67
CA PRO A 272 -6.46 -2.23 4.26
C PRO A 272 -7.46 -1.39 3.46
N HIS A 273 -8.08 -1.97 2.44
CA HIS A 273 -9.29 -1.39 1.89
C HIS A 273 -10.45 -1.66 2.87
N VAL A 274 -11.25 -0.64 3.10
CA VAL A 274 -12.42 -0.70 3.99
C VAL A 274 -13.58 0.00 3.29
N TYR A 275 -14.77 -0.60 3.30
CA TYR A 275 -15.98 0.07 2.83
C TYR A 275 -17.21 -0.43 3.57
N VAL A 276 -18.23 0.45 3.65
CA VAL A 276 -19.49 0.16 4.32
C VAL A 276 -20.38 -0.67 3.42
N GLU A 277 -20.53 -1.96 3.76
CA GLU A 277 -21.30 -2.91 2.97
C GLU A 277 -22.82 -2.80 3.20
N GLY A 278 -23.27 -2.17 4.28
CA GLY A 278 -24.67 -2.11 4.70
C GLY A 278 -25.16 -3.41 5.35
N LYS A 279 -24.26 -4.27 5.81
CA LYS A 279 -24.59 -5.57 6.41
C LYS A 279 -24.78 -5.51 7.92
N SER A 280 -23.86 -4.86 8.63
CA SER A 280 -23.93 -4.70 10.09
C SER A 280 -24.94 -3.62 10.48
N GLU A 281 -25.40 -3.64 11.74
CA GLU A 281 -26.28 -2.57 12.25
C GLU A 281 -25.56 -1.22 12.26
N LYS A 282 -24.26 -1.18 12.57
CA LYS A 282 -23.45 0.05 12.48
C LYS A 282 -23.36 0.58 11.05
N ASP A 283 -23.18 -0.32 10.06
CA ASP A 283 -23.19 0.07 8.65
C ASP A 283 -24.53 0.74 8.26
N LYS A 284 -25.64 0.11 8.63
CA LYS A 284 -26.99 0.61 8.32
C LYS A 284 -27.24 1.95 8.99
N ALA A 285 -26.85 2.08 10.26
CA ALA A 285 -26.98 3.33 11.01
C ALA A 285 -26.18 4.46 10.36
N LEU A 286 -24.92 4.21 10.00
CA LEU A 286 -24.10 5.21 9.32
C LEU A 286 -24.70 5.61 7.96
N LEU A 287 -25.09 4.65 7.13
CA LEU A 287 -25.69 4.94 5.82
C LEU A 287 -26.98 5.74 5.94
N ALA A 288 -27.86 5.38 6.90
CA ALA A 288 -29.09 6.12 7.15
C ALA A 288 -28.82 7.55 7.64
N ALA A 289 -27.87 7.72 8.57
CA ALA A 289 -27.49 9.03 9.08
C ALA A 289 -26.90 9.95 8.00
N VAL A 290 -26.05 9.40 7.12
CA VAL A 290 -25.48 10.13 5.98
C VAL A 290 -26.56 10.48 4.96
N ASP A 291 -27.45 9.54 4.61
CA ASP A 291 -28.54 9.79 3.66
C ASP A 291 -29.47 10.89 4.14
N LYS A 292 -29.84 10.87 5.42
CA LYS A 292 -30.63 11.92 6.05
C LYS A 292 -29.89 13.28 6.06
N ALA A 293 -28.58 13.29 6.29
CA ALA A 293 -27.76 14.50 6.21
C ALA A 293 -27.73 15.07 4.79
N VAL A 294 -27.46 14.24 3.79
CA VAL A 294 -27.41 14.62 2.36
C VAL A 294 -28.76 15.16 1.89
N THR A 295 -29.87 14.48 2.21
CA THR A 295 -31.20 14.88 1.75
C THR A 295 -31.72 16.12 2.43
N SER A 296 -31.31 16.40 3.69
CA SER A 296 -31.74 17.60 4.45
C SER A 296 -30.83 18.82 4.27
N THR A 297 -29.66 18.67 3.64
CA THR A 297 -28.76 19.80 3.38
C THR A 297 -29.18 20.53 2.11
N GLN A 298 -29.47 21.82 2.25
CA GLN A 298 -29.84 22.67 1.11
C GLN A 298 -28.60 23.15 0.41
N THR A 299 -28.36 22.63 -0.81
CA THR A 299 -27.19 22.98 -1.61
C THR A 299 -27.48 22.83 -3.10
N ASP A 300 -26.82 23.64 -3.92
CA ASP A 300 -26.86 23.52 -5.38
C ASP A 300 -25.85 22.49 -5.90
N TYR A 301 -24.98 21.97 -5.04
CA TYR A 301 -24.01 20.93 -5.41
C TYR A 301 -24.70 19.58 -5.55
N LYS A 302 -24.30 18.84 -6.58
CA LYS A 302 -24.67 17.45 -6.73
C LYS A 302 -23.78 16.57 -5.84
N LEU A 303 -24.37 16.04 -4.76
CA LEU A 303 -23.72 15.10 -3.85
C LEU A 303 -23.83 13.67 -4.41
N VAL A 304 -22.71 12.96 -4.50
CA VAL A 304 -22.61 11.61 -5.08
C VAL A 304 -21.93 10.67 -4.11
N TYR A 305 -22.55 9.53 -3.83
CA TYR A 305 -21.97 8.50 -3.01
C TYR A 305 -20.90 7.70 -3.78
N LYS A 306 -19.80 7.40 -3.10
CA LYS A 306 -18.75 6.52 -3.56
C LYS A 306 -18.41 5.49 -2.46
N LYS A 307 -18.10 4.28 -2.90
CA LYS A 307 -17.70 3.21 -1.97
C LYS A 307 -16.26 3.36 -1.49
N PHE A 308 -15.39 3.97 -2.30
CA PHE A 308 -13.98 4.07 -1.98
C PHE A 308 -13.47 5.49 -2.19
N PHE A 309 -12.95 6.10 -1.13
CA PHE A 309 -12.09 7.27 -1.26
C PHE A 309 -10.83 6.87 -2.05
N PRO A 310 -10.49 7.59 -3.15
CA PRO A 310 -9.49 7.09 -4.09
C PRO A 310 -8.04 7.32 -3.66
N TYR A 311 -7.84 8.08 -2.58
CA TYR A 311 -6.52 8.34 -2.01
C TYR A 311 -6.32 7.52 -0.74
N ILE A 312 -5.08 7.48 -0.25
CA ILE A 312 -4.78 6.85 1.05
C ILE A 312 -5.41 7.68 2.14
N SER A 313 -5.98 7.02 3.15
CA SER A 313 -6.56 7.69 4.31
C SER A 313 -6.36 6.83 5.56
N ASP A 314 -6.23 7.48 6.70
CA ASP A 314 -6.20 6.84 8.01
C ASP A 314 -7.51 6.09 8.36
N LEU A 315 -8.60 6.31 7.60
CA LEU A 315 -9.81 5.49 7.64
C LEU A 315 -9.54 4.00 7.44
N SER A 316 -8.51 3.65 6.69
CA SER A 316 -8.06 2.25 6.49
C SER A 316 -7.83 1.51 7.81
N TYR A 317 -7.47 2.22 8.87
CA TYR A 317 -7.20 1.63 10.18
C TYR A 317 -8.43 1.50 11.09
N GLY A 318 -9.61 1.88 10.61
CA GLY A 318 -10.89 1.66 11.30
C GLY A 318 -11.28 0.18 11.41
N ALA A 319 -10.79 -0.66 10.50
CA ALA A 319 -11.02 -2.10 10.48
C ALA A 319 -9.80 -2.86 9.96
N ALA A 320 -9.76 -4.17 10.16
CA ALA A 320 -8.71 -5.03 9.61
C ALA A 320 -9.31 -6.30 8.97
N PRO A 321 -8.60 -6.92 8.02
CA PRO A 321 -9.01 -8.21 7.48
C PRO A 321 -9.27 -9.22 8.60
N LYS A 322 -10.39 -9.94 8.51
CA LYS A 322 -10.77 -10.96 9.50
C LYS A 322 -10.16 -12.33 9.20
N ASP A 323 -9.80 -12.57 7.94
CA ASP A 323 -9.19 -13.83 7.53
C ASP A 323 -7.74 -13.95 8.02
N PRO A 324 -7.40 -14.95 8.85
CA PRO A 324 -6.05 -15.15 9.35
C PRO A 324 -5.00 -15.42 8.25
N GLU A 325 -5.41 -15.96 7.10
CA GLU A 325 -4.48 -16.25 6.01
C GLU A 325 -4.01 -14.97 5.33
N ILE A 326 -4.88 -13.97 5.17
CA ILE A 326 -4.52 -12.64 4.66
C ILE A 326 -3.46 -12.00 5.57
N ILE A 327 -3.71 -12.02 6.89
CA ILE A 327 -2.76 -11.49 7.88
C ILE A 327 -1.43 -12.25 7.86
N ARG A 328 -1.50 -13.57 7.71
CA ARG A 328 -0.31 -14.43 7.64
C ARG A 328 0.53 -14.13 6.39
N ALA A 329 -0.12 -14.01 5.23
CA ALA A 329 0.55 -13.66 3.97
C ALA A 329 1.23 -12.29 4.05
N LEU A 330 0.54 -11.29 4.60
CA LEU A 330 1.09 -9.95 4.85
C LEU A 330 2.35 -10.03 5.73
N LYS A 331 2.23 -10.63 6.94
CA LYS A 331 3.32 -10.70 7.92
C LYS A 331 4.55 -11.42 7.38
N ARG A 332 4.36 -12.54 6.67
CA ARG A 332 5.47 -13.36 6.16
C ARG A 332 6.20 -12.74 4.97
N ASN A 333 5.53 -11.85 4.24
CA ASN A 333 6.12 -11.20 3.08
C ASN A 333 6.40 -9.71 3.28
N THR A 334 6.27 -9.20 4.51
CA THR A 334 6.72 -7.86 4.90
C THR A 334 7.96 -7.97 5.78
N PRO A 335 9.17 -7.78 5.24
CA PRO A 335 10.41 -7.91 5.99
C PRO A 335 10.43 -6.94 7.19
N GLY A 336 10.76 -7.44 8.37
CA GLY A 336 10.82 -6.67 9.61
C GLY A 336 9.47 -6.42 10.29
N PHE A 337 8.41 -7.10 9.85
CA PHE A 337 7.11 -7.03 10.53
C PHE A 337 7.23 -7.48 11.99
N GLY A 338 6.63 -6.71 12.91
CA GLY A 338 6.72 -6.94 14.35
C GLY A 338 7.98 -6.36 15.00
N ILE A 339 8.92 -5.75 14.24
CA ILE A 339 10.16 -5.15 14.80
C ILE A 339 10.27 -3.67 14.39
N PHE A 340 10.49 -3.37 13.13
CA PHE A 340 10.58 -1.97 12.68
C PHE A 340 9.35 -1.49 11.88
N TYR A 341 8.39 -2.36 11.70
CA TYR A 341 7.05 -2.07 11.20
C TYR A 341 6.06 -3.04 11.85
N ASP A 342 4.96 -2.52 12.36
CA ASP A 342 3.88 -3.33 12.90
C ASP A 342 2.52 -2.63 12.69
N LEU A 343 1.44 -3.39 12.82
CA LEU A 343 0.07 -2.92 12.74
C LEU A 343 -0.71 -3.43 13.95
N PRO A 344 -1.54 -2.58 14.57
CA PRO A 344 -2.39 -2.94 15.68
C PRO A 344 -3.61 -3.74 15.21
N LEU A 345 -3.36 -4.87 14.52
CA LEU A 345 -4.39 -5.65 13.82
C LEU A 345 -5.49 -6.17 14.75
N LYS A 346 -5.16 -6.52 15.99
CA LYS A 346 -6.14 -6.98 16.97
C LYS A 346 -7.09 -5.86 17.39
N GLU A 347 -6.53 -4.69 17.62
CA GLU A 347 -7.25 -3.49 18.02
C GLU A 347 -8.14 -3.00 16.85
N MET A 348 -7.61 -3.00 15.63
CA MET A 348 -8.39 -2.70 14.42
C MET A 348 -9.56 -3.67 14.25
N GLN A 349 -9.35 -4.98 14.48
CA GLN A 349 -10.43 -5.98 14.43
C GLN A 349 -11.45 -5.82 15.56
N ALA A 350 -11.01 -5.35 16.74
CA ALA A 350 -11.89 -5.10 17.88
C ALA A 350 -12.75 -3.85 17.68
N LEU A 351 -12.21 -2.83 17.06
CA LEU A 351 -12.94 -1.60 16.71
C LEU A 351 -13.97 -1.86 15.60
N ASP A 352 -13.57 -2.47 14.49
CA ASP A 352 -14.41 -2.87 13.34
C ASP A 352 -15.44 -1.80 12.96
N LEU A 353 -14.96 -0.59 12.68
CA LEU A 353 -15.80 0.60 12.52
C LEU A 353 -16.17 0.80 11.05
N PRO A 354 -17.42 1.14 10.75
CA PRO A 354 -17.78 1.72 9.47
C PRO A 354 -17.14 3.10 9.34
N VAL A 355 -16.74 3.44 8.12
CA VAL A 355 -15.93 4.64 7.83
C VAL A 355 -16.65 5.59 6.88
N LEU A 356 -16.39 6.88 7.02
CA LEU A 356 -16.95 7.94 6.20
C LEU A 356 -15.91 9.03 5.98
N ASP A 357 -15.78 9.50 4.72
CA ASP A 357 -15.07 10.73 4.42
C ASP A 357 -15.99 11.77 3.76
N ILE A 358 -16.01 12.97 4.33
CA ILE A 358 -16.64 14.17 3.80
C ILE A 358 -15.71 15.36 4.08
N GLY A 359 -14.84 15.65 3.13
CA GLY A 359 -13.82 16.67 3.32
C GLY A 359 -13.91 17.88 2.41
N PRO A 360 -12.93 18.75 2.43
CA PRO A 360 -12.86 19.93 1.59
C PRO A 360 -12.71 19.54 0.11
N PHE A 361 -13.31 20.36 -0.77
CA PHE A 361 -13.15 20.19 -2.21
C PHE A 361 -12.15 21.20 -2.75
N GLY A 362 -11.22 20.72 -3.57
CA GLY A 362 -10.20 21.57 -4.14
C GLY A 362 -9.58 21.04 -5.42
N LYS A 363 -8.46 21.61 -5.79
CA LYS A 363 -7.64 21.24 -6.97
C LYS A 363 -6.17 21.34 -6.64
N ASP A 364 -5.38 20.54 -7.38
CA ASP A 364 -3.92 20.59 -7.36
C ASP A 364 -3.29 20.28 -6.00
N ALA A 365 -3.84 19.32 -5.23
CA ALA A 365 -3.22 18.83 -4.01
C ALA A 365 -1.73 18.49 -4.22
N HIS A 366 -0.88 18.83 -3.25
CA HIS A 366 0.59 18.69 -3.27
C HIS A 366 1.30 19.50 -4.36
N LYS A 367 0.63 20.48 -4.96
CA LYS A 367 1.23 21.38 -5.96
C LYS A 367 1.25 22.82 -5.46
N PHE A 368 2.12 23.65 -6.03
CA PHE A 368 2.17 25.09 -5.73
C PHE A 368 0.84 25.81 -5.98
N THR A 369 0.00 25.30 -6.86
CA THR A 369 -1.32 25.84 -7.22
C THR A 369 -2.46 25.22 -6.42
N GLU A 370 -2.18 24.54 -5.35
CA GLU A 370 -3.20 23.96 -4.47
C GLU A 370 -4.17 25.02 -3.95
N ARG A 371 -5.46 24.70 -4.06
CA ARG A 371 -6.55 25.60 -3.69
C ARG A 371 -7.83 24.85 -3.37
N ILE A 372 -8.66 25.47 -2.55
CA ILE A 372 -9.96 24.93 -2.15
C ILE A 372 -11.11 25.79 -2.68
N GLU A 373 -12.25 25.17 -2.88
CA GLU A 373 -13.52 25.85 -3.17
C GLU A 373 -14.13 26.28 -1.83
N LYS A 374 -14.35 27.59 -1.63
CA LYS A 374 -14.66 28.14 -0.30
C LYS A 374 -16.06 27.78 0.20
N HIS A 375 -17.07 27.92 -0.64
CA HIS A 375 -18.47 27.74 -0.20
C HIS A 375 -18.71 26.29 0.21
N TYR A 376 -18.32 25.33 -0.63
CA TYR A 376 -18.45 23.92 -0.27
C TYR A 376 -17.64 23.59 0.99
N THR A 377 -16.37 24.00 1.02
CA THR A 377 -15.42 23.62 2.07
C THR A 377 -15.79 24.17 3.45
N PHE A 378 -16.30 25.42 3.52
CA PHE A 378 -16.54 26.09 4.81
C PHE A 378 -18.00 26.15 5.23
N GLU A 379 -18.93 25.84 4.33
CA GLU A 379 -20.36 25.89 4.62
C GLU A 379 -21.03 24.53 4.45
N VAL A 380 -20.91 23.87 3.28
CA VAL A 380 -21.66 22.66 2.97
C VAL A 380 -21.05 21.41 3.60
N ALA A 381 -19.73 21.18 3.45
CA ALA A 381 -19.08 19.99 4.01
C ALA A 381 -19.17 19.95 5.55
N PRO A 382 -18.92 21.04 6.30
CA PRO A 382 -19.13 21.06 7.75
C PRO A 382 -20.58 20.80 8.18
N GLU A 383 -21.57 21.30 7.42
CA GLU A 383 -22.98 21.03 7.69
C GLU A 383 -23.31 19.54 7.48
N LEU A 384 -22.79 18.92 6.43
CA LEU A 384 -22.96 17.49 6.18
C LEU A 384 -22.37 16.64 7.30
N VAL A 385 -21.13 16.93 7.71
CA VAL A 385 -20.47 16.23 8.83
C VAL A 385 -21.26 16.40 10.10
N TYR A 386 -21.64 17.64 10.45
CA TYR A 386 -22.43 17.94 11.63
C TYR A 386 -23.76 17.18 11.66
N LYS A 387 -24.53 17.25 10.56
CA LYS A 387 -25.81 16.54 10.45
C LYS A 387 -25.65 15.04 10.54
N THR A 388 -24.60 14.48 9.94
CA THR A 388 -24.32 13.04 10.02
C THR A 388 -24.06 12.62 11.46
N VAL A 389 -23.21 13.37 12.19
CA VAL A 389 -22.92 13.08 13.59
C VAL A 389 -24.20 13.18 14.45
N MET A 390 -24.99 14.25 14.27
CA MET A 390 -26.25 14.41 15.03
C MET A 390 -27.27 13.30 14.73
N ASN A 391 -27.39 12.89 13.46
CA ASN A 391 -28.25 11.78 13.08
C ASN A 391 -27.80 10.45 13.69
N LEU A 392 -26.47 10.17 13.72
CA LEU A 392 -25.93 8.97 14.35
C LEU A 392 -26.19 8.91 15.86
N LEU A 393 -26.19 10.07 16.54
CA LEU A 393 -26.35 10.13 18.00
C LEU A 393 -27.81 10.14 18.45
N HIS A 394 -28.73 10.59 17.59
CA HIS A 394 -30.16 10.71 17.91
C HIS A 394 -31.04 9.56 17.38
N ASP A 395 -30.56 8.78 16.40
CA ASP A 395 -31.30 7.61 15.94
C ASP A 395 -31.02 6.44 16.89
N ASP A 396 -31.87 6.31 17.92
CA ASP A 396 -31.94 5.10 18.75
C ASP A 396 -32.35 3.93 17.86
N PRO A 397 -31.58 2.84 17.81
CA PRO A 397 -31.97 1.65 17.06
C PRO A 397 -33.22 1.05 17.75
N GLN A 398 -34.40 1.22 17.15
CA GLN A 398 -35.63 0.56 17.57
C GLN A 398 -35.57 -0.93 17.33
#